data_127d40012295a201bbb0b1ef53ef31b4
#
_entry.id   127d40012295a201bbb0b1ef53ef31b4
#
_cell.length_a   1.000
_cell.length_b   1.000
_cell.length_c   1.000
_cell.angle_alpha   90.00
_cell.angle_beta   90.00
_cell.angle_gamma   90.00
#
_symmetry.space_group_name_H-M   'P 1'
#
loop_
_entity.id
_entity.type
_entity.pdbx_description
1 polymer ?
#
loop_
_entity_poly.entity_id
_entity_poly.type
_entity_poly.pdbx_seq_one_letter_code
_entity_poly.pdbx_strand_id
1 'polypeptide(L)'
;MNIVGIGSAGCNIAEVFSQYPQYKIFKIDVDISGKGCYNIPKLEEVEQYESYDYPKIKSFFKGLKGETTCIIGGSGKVSCGSLKILENIKDRPISILYVKPDIDMLNEKQKMIEKVVYNVLQEYTRSGVFKNMMIVNN
;
A
#
# COMPACT_ATOMS: atom_id res chain seq x y z
N MET A 1 -13.61 4.62 -9.54
CA MET A 1 -12.28 4.82 -8.91
C MET A 1 -11.90 3.64 -8.05
N ASN A 2 -10.62 3.30 -8.06
CA ASN A 2 -10.11 2.16 -7.29
C ASN A 2 -9.39 2.65 -6.04
N ILE A 3 -9.59 1.93 -4.94
CA ILE A 3 -8.89 2.15 -3.68
C ILE A 3 -8.12 0.88 -3.37
N VAL A 4 -6.81 0.99 -3.21
CA VAL A 4 -5.94 -0.13 -2.84
C VAL A 4 -5.35 0.17 -1.46
N GLY A 5 -5.69 -0.64 -0.47
CA GLY A 5 -5.11 -0.52 0.87
C GLY A 5 -4.00 -1.54 1.05
N ILE A 6 -2.85 -1.10 1.51
CA ILE A 6 -1.69 -1.95 1.77
C ILE A 6 -1.30 -1.86 3.24
N GLY A 7 -1.28 -3.00 3.91
CA GLY A 7 -1.01 -3.09 5.34
C GLY A 7 -2.21 -2.72 6.19
N SER A 8 -2.07 -2.81 7.50
CA SER A 8 -3.20 -2.62 8.43
C SER A 8 -3.83 -1.23 8.32
N ALA A 9 -3.03 -0.17 8.38
CA ALA A 9 -3.56 1.18 8.31
C ALA A 9 -4.24 1.43 6.95
N GLY A 10 -3.59 1.01 5.87
CA GLY A 10 -4.14 1.17 4.53
C GLY A 10 -5.44 0.42 4.34
N CYS A 11 -5.50 -0.83 4.79
CA CYS A 11 -6.70 -1.66 4.68
C CYS A 11 -7.85 -1.13 5.52
N ASN A 12 -7.56 -0.63 6.72
CA ASN A 12 -8.60 -0.07 7.60
C ASN A 12 -9.25 1.17 6.98
N ILE A 13 -8.44 2.03 6.37
CA ILE A 13 -8.96 3.23 5.71
C ILE A 13 -9.71 2.84 4.43
N ALA A 14 -9.15 1.91 3.64
CA ALA A 14 -9.81 1.43 2.44
C ALA A 14 -11.20 0.88 2.73
N GLU A 15 -11.37 0.18 3.86
CA GLU A 15 -12.66 -0.38 4.26
C GLU A 15 -13.72 0.68 4.45
N VAL A 16 -13.35 1.89 4.90
CA VAL A 16 -14.30 2.99 5.04
C VAL A 16 -14.95 3.35 3.70
N PHE A 17 -14.19 3.22 2.61
CA PHE A 17 -14.71 3.52 1.27
C PHE A 17 -15.62 2.41 0.72
N SER A 18 -15.64 1.24 1.34
CA SER A 18 -16.47 0.12 0.87
C SER A 18 -17.97 0.38 0.94
N GLN A 19 -18.39 1.31 1.77
CA GLN A 19 -19.79 1.71 1.89
C GLN A 19 -20.26 2.60 0.72
N TYR A 20 -19.35 3.04 -0.13
CA TYR A 20 -19.67 3.89 -1.28
C TYR A 20 -19.50 3.09 -2.57
N PRO A 21 -20.59 2.87 -3.34
CA PRO A 21 -20.55 1.97 -4.51
C PRO A 21 -19.67 2.44 -5.65
N GLN A 22 -19.31 3.73 -5.70
CA GLN A 22 -18.44 4.26 -6.76
C GLN A 22 -16.98 3.82 -6.59
N TYR A 23 -16.60 3.28 -5.43
CA TYR A 23 -15.23 2.83 -5.18
C TYR A 23 -15.13 1.32 -5.25
N LYS A 24 -14.12 0.85 -5.99
CA LYS A 24 -13.77 -0.57 -6.02
C LYS A 24 -12.59 -0.76 -5.06
N ILE A 25 -12.75 -1.66 -4.09
CA ILE A 25 -11.82 -1.80 -2.99
C ILE A 25 -10.95 -3.04 -3.16
N PHE A 26 -9.64 -2.85 -3.03
CA PHE A 26 -8.65 -3.92 -3.00
C PHE A 26 -7.84 -3.79 -1.72
N LYS A 27 -7.70 -4.87 -0.96
CA LYS A 27 -6.95 -4.87 0.30
C LYS A 27 -5.85 -5.90 0.26
N ILE A 28 -4.65 -5.51 0.67
CA ILE A 28 -3.46 -6.37 0.67
C ILE A 28 -2.83 -6.33 2.05
N ASP A 29 -2.78 -7.46 2.72
CA ASP A 29 -2.20 -7.55 4.06
C ASP A 29 -1.94 -9.02 4.41
N VAL A 30 -1.34 -9.25 5.57
CA VAL A 30 -1.25 -10.58 6.20
C VAL A 30 -2.58 -10.86 6.91
N ASP A 31 -2.89 -12.13 7.11
CA ASP A 31 -4.08 -12.57 7.87
C ASP A 31 -5.37 -11.88 7.42
N ILE A 32 -5.56 -11.76 6.12
CA ILE A 32 -6.75 -11.14 5.54
C ILE A 32 -7.41 -12.14 4.58
N SER A 33 -8.74 -12.11 4.52
CA SER A 33 -9.48 -13.02 3.63
C SER A 33 -10.76 -12.35 3.14
N GLY A 34 -11.34 -12.95 2.10
CA GLY A 34 -12.60 -12.49 1.55
C GLY A 34 -12.43 -11.83 0.18
N LYS A 35 -13.55 -11.35 -0.36
CA LYS A 35 -13.58 -10.71 -1.66
C LYS A 35 -12.78 -9.41 -1.65
N GLY A 36 -11.96 -9.22 -2.67
CA GLY A 36 -11.15 -8.03 -2.79
C GLY A 36 -9.92 -8.02 -1.86
N CYS A 37 -9.57 -9.17 -1.29
CA CYS A 37 -8.44 -9.30 -0.40
C CYS A 37 -7.34 -10.16 -1.01
N TYR A 38 -6.11 -9.73 -0.87
CA TYR A 38 -4.91 -10.49 -1.24
C TYR A 38 -4.12 -10.75 0.04
N ASN A 39 -4.01 -12.02 0.42
CA ASN A 39 -3.32 -12.40 1.62
C ASN A 39 -1.84 -12.63 1.36
N ILE A 40 -0.99 -11.99 2.15
CA ILE A 40 0.47 -12.20 2.12
C ILE A 40 0.84 -13.11 3.29
N PRO A 41 1.74 -14.06 3.10
CA PRO A 41 2.23 -14.85 4.24
C PRO A 41 2.96 -13.93 5.21
N LYS A 42 2.85 -14.23 6.50
CA LYS A 42 3.56 -13.47 7.52
C LYS A 42 5.04 -13.78 7.44
N LEU A 43 5.84 -12.79 7.07
CA LEU A 43 7.28 -12.92 6.92
C LEU A 43 8.00 -12.32 8.13
N GLU A 44 9.18 -12.85 8.45
CA GLU A 44 9.91 -12.44 9.64
C GLU A 44 10.63 -11.11 9.46
N GLU A 45 11.29 -10.93 8.30
CA GLU A 45 12.12 -9.76 8.04
C GLU A 45 11.46 -8.83 7.02
N VAL A 46 11.70 -7.53 7.17
CA VAL A 46 11.12 -6.52 6.27
C VAL A 46 11.60 -6.70 4.84
N GLU A 47 12.85 -7.10 4.64
CA GLU A 47 13.43 -7.32 3.32
C GLU A 47 12.73 -8.44 2.55
N GLN A 48 12.12 -9.38 3.26
CA GLN A 48 11.39 -10.47 2.64
C GLN A 48 10.13 -9.99 1.93
N TYR A 49 9.52 -8.91 2.40
CA TYR A 49 8.36 -8.32 1.73
C TYR A 49 8.75 -7.66 0.41
N GLU A 50 9.97 -7.16 0.30
CA GLU A 50 10.48 -6.60 -0.96
C GLU A 50 10.83 -7.69 -1.98
N SER A 51 11.33 -8.83 -1.52
CA SER A 51 11.76 -9.91 -2.38
C SER A 51 10.70 -10.97 -2.66
N TYR A 52 9.59 -10.94 -1.94
CA TYR A 52 8.48 -11.86 -2.15
C TYR A 52 7.92 -11.69 -3.57
N ASP A 53 7.59 -12.77 -4.24
CA ASP A 53 7.17 -12.71 -5.65
C ASP A 53 5.69 -12.41 -5.85
N TYR A 54 4.91 -12.31 -4.78
CA TYR A 54 3.47 -12.00 -4.81
C TYR A 54 2.73 -12.81 -5.88
N PRO A 55 2.63 -14.13 -5.71
CA PRO A 55 2.03 -14.99 -6.72
C PRO A 55 0.59 -14.59 -7.00
N LYS A 56 0.22 -14.57 -8.28
CA LYS A 56 -1.14 -14.24 -8.75
C LYS A 56 -1.60 -12.82 -8.46
N ILE A 57 -0.69 -11.91 -8.10
CA ILE A 57 -1.05 -10.51 -7.84
C ILE A 57 -1.65 -9.85 -9.09
N LYS A 58 -1.16 -10.19 -10.26
CA LYS A 58 -1.72 -9.67 -11.52
C LYS A 58 -3.16 -10.08 -11.72
N SER A 59 -3.50 -11.32 -11.38
CA SER A 59 -4.88 -11.79 -11.42
C SER A 59 -5.76 -11.05 -10.41
N PHE A 60 -5.21 -10.77 -9.24
CA PHE A 60 -5.90 -9.99 -8.21
C PHE A 60 -6.27 -8.60 -8.73
N PHE A 61 -5.38 -7.96 -9.46
CA PHE A 61 -5.60 -6.62 -10.01
C PHE A 61 -6.31 -6.61 -11.37
N LYS A 62 -6.71 -7.77 -11.89
CA LYS A 62 -7.30 -7.88 -13.23
C LYS A 62 -8.49 -6.95 -13.45
N GLY A 63 -9.31 -6.74 -12.43
CA GLY A 63 -10.48 -5.87 -12.53
C GLY A 63 -10.21 -4.40 -12.27
N LEU A 64 -8.96 -4.03 -12.01
CA LEU A 64 -8.60 -2.65 -11.70
C LEU A 64 -8.45 -1.85 -12.99
N LYS A 65 -9.28 -0.83 -13.16
CA LYS A 65 -9.27 0.02 -14.36
C LYS A 65 -9.35 1.49 -13.95
N GLY A 66 -8.55 2.33 -14.61
CA GLY A 66 -8.60 3.77 -14.42
C GLY A 66 -7.83 4.25 -13.20
N GLU A 67 -8.24 5.39 -12.69
CA GLU A 67 -7.54 6.04 -11.57
C GLU A 67 -7.59 5.21 -10.30
N THR A 68 -6.46 5.17 -9.61
CA THR A 68 -6.26 4.36 -8.43
C THR A 68 -5.60 5.18 -7.34
N THR A 69 -6.13 5.11 -6.13
CA THR A 69 -5.50 5.68 -4.94
C THR A 69 -5.02 4.53 -4.07
N CYS A 70 -3.73 4.53 -3.77
CA CYS A 70 -3.12 3.54 -2.87
C CYS A 70 -2.92 4.16 -1.51
N ILE A 71 -3.42 3.50 -0.48
CA ILE A 71 -3.34 3.96 0.91
C ILE A 71 -2.30 3.09 1.61
N ILE A 72 -1.23 3.73 2.08
CA ILE A 72 -0.06 3.05 2.65
C ILE A 72 0.30 3.68 3.98
N GLY A 73 0.41 2.84 5.02
CA GLY A 73 0.91 3.29 6.32
C GLY A 73 2.43 3.16 6.41
N GLY A 74 3.09 4.08 7.11
CA GLY A 74 4.55 4.21 7.03
C GLY A 74 5.38 3.25 7.88
N SER A 75 4.84 2.66 8.93
CA SER A 75 5.65 1.88 9.89
C SER A 75 5.44 0.37 9.84
N GLY A 76 4.51 -0.11 9.04
CA GLY A 76 4.21 -1.54 8.95
C GLY A 76 5.20 -2.27 8.05
N LYS A 77 5.48 -3.54 8.40
CA LYS A 77 6.38 -4.37 7.60
C LYS A 77 5.89 -4.56 6.16
N VAL A 78 4.58 -4.75 5.99
CA VAL A 78 3.97 -4.96 4.68
C VAL A 78 4.20 -3.77 3.76
N SER A 79 4.30 -2.56 4.31
CA SER A 79 4.55 -1.35 3.53
C SER A 79 5.88 -1.40 2.77
N CYS A 80 6.84 -2.18 3.25
CA CYS A 80 8.12 -2.37 2.56
C CYS A 80 7.96 -3.06 1.20
N GLY A 81 6.86 -3.79 1.00
CA GLY A 81 6.56 -4.43 -0.27
C GLY A 81 5.75 -3.56 -1.24
N SER A 82 5.43 -2.33 -0.85
CA SER A 82 4.52 -1.49 -1.65
C SER A 82 4.98 -1.29 -3.09
N LEU A 83 6.25 -1.01 -3.31
CA LEU A 83 6.75 -0.79 -4.67
C LEU A 83 6.64 -2.03 -5.54
N LYS A 84 6.98 -3.18 -4.98
CA LYS A 84 6.88 -4.45 -5.69
C LYS A 84 5.43 -4.74 -6.08
N ILE A 85 4.51 -4.46 -5.17
CA ILE A 85 3.07 -4.62 -5.42
C ILE A 85 2.63 -3.65 -6.51
N LEU A 86 3.00 -2.37 -6.40
CA LEU A 86 2.54 -1.31 -7.31
C LEU A 86 3.16 -1.39 -8.70
N GLU A 87 4.30 -2.07 -8.87
CA GLU A 87 4.87 -2.34 -10.20
C GLU A 87 3.87 -3.00 -11.13
N ASN A 88 2.95 -3.78 -10.58
CA ASN A 88 1.96 -4.52 -11.38
C ASN A 88 0.86 -3.63 -11.94
N ILE A 89 0.75 -2.41 -11.45
CA ILE A 89 -0.27 -1.45 -11.90
C ILE A 89 0.30 -0.08 -12.26
N LYS A 90 1.62 0.02 -12.41
CA LYS A 90 2.31 1.31 -12.66
C LYS A 90 1.95 1.98 -13.97
N ASP A 91 1.34 1.26 -14.90
CA ASP A 91 0.87 1.79 -16.18
C ASP A 91 -0.45 2.57 -16.05
N ARG A 92 -1.03 2.60 -14.85
CA ARG A 92 -2.26 3.34 -14.57
C ARG A 92 -1.96 4.58 -13.74
N PRO A 93 -2.84 5.61 -13.79
CA PRO A 93 -2.65 6.79 -12.92
C PRO A 93 -2.82 6.39 -11.45
N ILE A 94 -1.74 6.49 -10.68
CA ILE A 94 -1.73 6.13 -9.26
C ILE A 94 -1.46 7.36 -8.42
N SER A 95 -2.33 7.61 -7.45
CA SER A 95 -2.12 8.59 -6.40
C SER A 95 -1.83 7.84 -5.09
N ILE A 96 -0.94 8.38 -4.29
CA ILE A 96 -0.58 7.79 -2.99
C ILE A 96 -1.22 8.61 -1.88
N LEU A 97 -1.90 7.93 -0.97
CA LEU A 97 -2.32 8.50 0.31
C LEU A 97 -1.45 7.86 1.38
N TYR A 98 -0.48 8.62 1.87
CA TYR A 98 0.48 8.14 2.86
C TYR A 98 -0.01 8.48 4.25
N VAL A 99 -0.21 7.46 5.09
CA VAL A 99 -0.62 7.65 6.48
C VAL A 99 0.65 7.72 7.32
N LYS A 100 1.03 8.94 7.68
CA LYS A 100 2.26 9.16 8.46
C LYS A 100 2.00 8.83 9.93
N PRO A 101 2.78 7.90 10.51
CA PRO A 101 2.63 7.57 11.91
C PRO A 101 3.21 8.67 12.81
N ASP A 102 2.78 8.68 14.07
CA ASP A 102 3.40 9.53 15.07
C ASP A 102 4.80 8.97 15.38
N ILE A 103 5.84 9.66 14.93
CA ILE A 103 7.22 9.21 15.02
C ILE A 103 7.62 8.92 16.49
N ASP A 104 7.11 9.72 17.41
CA ASP A 104 7.44 9.56 18.83
C ASP A 104 6.91 8.25 19.44
N MET A 105 5.91 7.64 18.78
CA MET A 105 5.34 6.37 19.23
C MET A 105 6.03 5.15 18.63
N LEU A 106 7.02 5.36 17.75
CA LEU A 106 7.70 4.27 17.06
C LEU A 106 8.97 3.84 17.77
N ASN A 107 9.27 2.53 17.71
CA ASN A 107 10.60 2.03 18.10
C ASN A 107 11.60 2.32 16.97
N GLU A 108 12.88 2.04 17.21
CA GLU A 108 13.95 2.36 16.26
C GLU A 108 13.76 1.63 14.90
N LYS A 109 13.33 0.38 14.92
CA LYS A 109 13.10 -0.40 13.70
C LYS A 109 11.95 0.20 12.89
N GLN A 110 10.87 0.57 13.56
CA GLN A 110 9.71 1.19 12.90
C GLN A 110 10.04 2.55 12.33
N LYS A 111 10.87 3.34 13.02
CA LYS A 111 11.35 4.64 12.50
C LYS A 111 12.14 4.46 11.22
N MET A 112 12.98 3.43 11.17
CA MET A 112 13.77 3.13 9.96
C MET A 112 12.85 2.73 8.80
N ILE A 113 11.88 1.87 9.04
CA ILE A 113 10.91 1.46 8.03
C ILE A 113 10.17 2.67 7.49
N GLU A 114 9.66 3.52 8.38
CA GLU A 114 8.92 4.72 8.00
C GLU A 114 9.76 5.62 7.10
N LYS A 115 11.00 5.86 7.48
CA LYS A 115 11.91 6.73 6.72
C LYS A 115 12.16 6.19 5.31
N VAL A 116 12.43 4.90 5.20
CA VAL A 116 12.71 4.27 3.91
C VAL A 116 11.48 4.29 3.01
N VAL A 117 10.33 3.88 3.54
CA VAL A 117 9.08 3.84 2.76
C VAL A 117 8.69 5.24 2.28
N TYR A 118 8.72 6.22 3.18
CA TYR A 118 8.38 7.60 2.85
C TYR A 118 9.28 8.17 1.75
N ASN A 119 10.59 8.00 1.89
CA ASN A 119 11.55 8.53 0.93
C ASN A 119 11.38 7.89 -0.45
N VAL A 120 11.16 6.60 -0.50
CA VAL A 120 11.00 5.88 -1.77
C VAL A 120 9.72 6.30 -2.49
N LEU A 121 8.61 6.39 -1.77
CA LEU A 121 7.34 6.83 -2.34
C LEU A 121 7.45 8.26 -2.86
N GLN A 122 8.14 9.13 -2.11
CA GLN A 122 8.35 10.51 -2.50
C GLN A 122 9.18 10.61 -3.78
N GLU A 123 10.24 9.83 -3.90
CA GLU A 123 11.08 9.82 -5.10
C GLU A 123 10.31 9.35 -6.34
N TYR A 124 9.49 8.33 -6.20
CA TYR A 124 8.68 7.83 -7.31
C TYR A 124 7.62 8.84 -7.74
N THR A 125 7.13 9.63 -6.79
CA THR A 125 6.20 10.72 -7.12
C THR A 125 6.92 11.84 -7.87
N ARG A 126 8.12 12.22 -7.43
CA ARG A 126 8.92 13.23 -8.11
C ARG A 126 9.30 12.82 -9.54
N SER A 127 9.58 11.55 -9.75
CA SER A 127 9.95 11.03 -11.07
C SER A 127 8.76 10.86 -12.01
N GLY A 128 7.54 11.09 -11.53
CA GLY A 128 6.32 10.97 -12.33
C GLY A 128 5.73 9.59 -12.43
N VAL A 129 6.29 8.59 -11.72
CA VAL A 129 5.71 7.25 -11.68
C VAL A 129 4.35 7.28 -10.98
N PHE A 130 4.25 8.03 -9.87
CA PHE A 130 2.98 8.31 -9.22
C PHE A 130 2.52 9.73 -9.56
N LYS A 131 1.23 9.89 -9.75
CA LYS A 131 0.61 11.15 -10.12
C LYS A 131 0.77 12.21 -9.03
N ASN A 132 0.51 11.83 -7.80
CA ASN A 132 0.68 12.70 -6.62
C ASN A 132 0.76 11.87 -5.34
N MET A 133 1.15 12.54 -4.27
CA MET A 133 1.23 11.93 -2.95
C MET A 133 0.65 12.90 -1.94
N MET A 134 -0.40 12.46 -1.23
CA MET A 134 -0.97 13.19 -0.11
C MET A 134 -0.50 12.56 1.19
N ILE A 135 -0.22 13.40 2.17
CA ILE A 135 0.25 12.95 3.48
C ILE A 135 -0.82 13.30 4.51
N VAL A 136 -1.26 12.30 5.26
CA VAL A 136 -2.16 12.52 6.39
C VAL A 136 -1.47 12.02 7.66
N ASN A 137 -1.60 12.78 8.74
CA ASN A 137 -1.06 12.39 10.03
C ASN A 137 -2.04 11.48 10.74
N ASN A 138 -1.49 10.45 11.33
CA ASN A 138 -2.28 9.53 12.13
C ASN A 138 -2.54 10.10 13.52
#